data_93d597f98a54d38c768a75c92fc290d0
#
_entry.id   93d597f98a54d38c768a75c92fc290d0
#
_cell.length_a   1.000
_cell.length_b   1.000
_cell.length_c   1.000
_cell.angle_alpha   90.00
_cell.angle_beta   90.00
_cell.angle_gamma   90.00
#
_symmetry.space_group_name_H-M   'P 1'
#
loop_
_entity.id
_entity.type
_entity.pdbx_description
1 polymer ?
#
loop_
_entity_poly.entity_id
_entity_poly.type
_entity_poly.pdbx_seq_one_letter_code
_entity_poly.pdbx_strand_id
1 'polypeptide(L)'
;MRLIIQPDYENVSRWAANYVAARINEFNPTAGKPFVLGLPTGSSPLKMYKNLIELNKKGVVSFKNVVTFNMDEYIGLPKNHPESYHSFMWNNFFNHIDINPDNVNILNGNAEDPVKECERYEEKIKSVGGIDLFLGGIGPDGHIAFNEPGSSLTSRTRVKTLTQDTIIANSRFFNNDVNLVPKTALTVGVGTVMDAKSVLIIVNGHNKARALQHGVEGGISQMWTISALQMHKYSFIVCDEAATAELKVQTYKYFKDIEKDNINPDTLIK
;
A
#
# COMPACT_ATOMS: atom_id res chain seq x y z
N MET A 1 -8.05 14.50 -4.07
CA MET A 1 -7.69 13.16 -4.57
C MET A 1 -7.47 13.22 -6.08
N ARG A 2 -6.45 12.56 -6.61
CA ARG A 2 -6.18 12.43 -8.05
C ARG A 2 -6.41 10.97 -8.48
N LEU A 3 -6.90 10.75 -9.70
CA LEU A 3 -7.12 9.42 -10.27
C LEU A 3 -6.39 9.30 -11.61
N ILE A 4 -5.34 8.49 -11.63
CA ILE A 4 -4.51 8.23 -12.82
C ILE A 4 -4.98 6.92 -13.44
N ILE A 5 -5.58 6.97 -14.63
CA ILE A 5 -6.13 5.81 -15.32
C ILE A 5 -5.16 5.35 -16.39
N GLN A 6 -4.61 4.16 -16.23
CA GLN A 6 -3.64 3.52 -17.10
C GLN A 6 -4.32 2.42 -17.95
N PRO A 7 -3.78 2.07 -19.12
CA PRO A 7 -4.40 1.05 -19.97
C PRO A 7 -4.53 -0.31 -19.29
N ASP A 8 -3.51 -0.71 -18.51
CA ASP A 8 -3.39 -2.05 -17.94
C ASP A 8 -2.52 -2.06 -16.68
N TYR A 9 -2.43 -3.24 -16.04
CA TYR A 9 -1.64 -3.46 -14.82
C TYR A 9 -0.14 -3.21 -15.02
N GLU A 10 0.42 -3.44 -16.21
CA GLU A 10 1.83 -3.16 -16.50
C GLU A 10 2.12 -1.66 -16.39
N ASN A 11 1.27 -0.85 -17.05
CA ASN A 11 1.39 0.60 -17.02
C ASN A 11 1.08 1.19 -15.65
N VAL A 12 0.09 0.65 -14.90
CA VAL A 12 -0.16 1.01 -13.49
C VAL A 12 1.10 0.81 -12.65
N SER A 13 1.70 -0.37 -12.77
CA SER A 13 2.88 -0.75 -11.97
C SER A 13 4.11 0.09 -12.32
N ARG A 14 4.31 0.39 -13.61
CA ARG A 14 5.40 1.24 -14.09
C ARG A 14 5.21 2.69 -13.63
N TRP A 15 3.99 3.22 -13.74
CA TRP A 15 3.68 4.57 -13.28
C TRP A 15 3.92 4.70 -11.77
N ALA A 16 3.44 3.75 -10.98
CA ALA A 16 3.62 3.75 -9.53
C ALA A 16 5.11 3.68 -9.14
N ALA A 17 5.89 2.81 -9.79
CA ALA A 17 7.32 2.68 -9.53
C ALA A 17 8.08 3.98 -9.86
N ASN A 18 7.79 4.57 -11.02
CA ASN A 18 8.42 5.81 -11.44
C ASN A 18 8.03 6.97 -10.51
N TYR A 19 6.78 7.02 -10.06
CA TYR A 19 6.34 8.01 -9.08
C TYR A 19 7.09 7.88 -7.75
N VAL A 20 7.24 6.65 -7.21
CA VAL A 20 8.01 6.40 -5.98
C VAL A 20 9.47 6.85 -6.16
N ALA A 21 10.12 6.44 -7.25
CA ALA A 21 11.50 6.82 -7.54
C ALA A 21 11.66 8.35 -7.64
N ALA A 22 10.75 9.02 -8.34
CA ALA A 22 10.74 10.48 -8.47
C ALA A 22 10.60 11.16 -7.10
N ARG A 23 9.69 10.67 -6.23
CA ARG A 23 9.48 11.23 -4.88
C ARG A 23 10.71 11.06 -3.99
N ILE A 24 11.36 9.90 -4.03
CA ILE A 24 12.62 9.66 -3.28
C ILE A 24 13.71 10.62 -3.79
N ASN A 25 13.90 10.72 -5.11
CA ASN A 25 14.93 11.56 -5.70
C ASN A 25 14.70 13.06 -5.42
N GLU A 26 13.44 13.53 -5.55
CA GLU A 26 13.08 14.91 -5.25
C GLU A 26 13.32 15.26 -3.77
N PHE A 27 13.04 14.34 -2.86
CA PHE A 27 13.30 14.52 -1.43
C PHE A 27 14.80 14.55 -1.11
N ASN A 28 15.62 13.88 -1.92
CA ASN A 28 17.08 13.77 -1.77
C ASN A 28 17.50 13.31 -0.35
N PRO A 29 17.15 12.07 0.05
CA PRO A 29 17.31 11.60 1.41
C PRO A 29 18.75 11.45 1.82
N THR A 30 19.03 11.73 3.09
CA THR A 30 20.35 11.56 3.74
C THR A 30 20.21 10.67 4.98
N ALA A 31 21.33 10.22 5.56
CA ALA A 31 21.31 9.45 6.81
C ALA A 31 20.63 10.21 7.98
N GLY A 32 20.77 11.53 8.03
CA GLY A 32 20.13 12.38 9.07
C GLY A 32 18.71 12.80 8.72
N LYS A 33 18.27 12.60 7.48
CA LYS A 33 16.93 12.95 7.00
C LYS A 33 16.46 11.88 5.99
N PRO A 34 16.05 10.70 6.45
CA PRO A 34 15.62 9.62 5.56
C PRO A 34 14.28 9.94 4.91
N PHE A 35 14.02 9.34 3.73
CA PHE A 35 12.67 9.27 3.16
C PHE A 35 11.92 8.11 3.80
N VAL A 36 10.71 8.37 4.30
CA VAL A 36 9.93 7.34 5.01
C VAL A 36 8.82 6.82 4.11
N LEU A 37 8.86 5.52 3.80
CA LEU A 37 8.01 4.86 2.82
C LEU A 37 7.13 3.79 3.47
N GLY A 38 5.81 3.94 3.40
CA GLY A 38 4.85 2.91 3.75
C GLY A 38 4.66 1.90 2.61
N LEU A 39 4.62 0.60 2.89
CA LEU A 39 4.63 -0.45 1.88
C LEU A 39 3.53 -1.50 2.11
N PRO A 40 2.76 -1.87 1.06
CA PRO A 40 1.80 -2.97 1.09
C PRO A 40 2.44 -4.30 0.72
N THR A 41 1.76 -5.40 1.04
CA THR A 41 1.98 -6.72 0.46
C THR A 41 0.87 -7.08 -0.54
N GLY A 42 0.87 -8.32 -1.03
CA GLY A 42 -0.16 -8.83 -1.94
C GLY A 42 0.20 -8.74 -3.41
N SER A 43 -0.74 -9.11 -4.28
CA SER A 43 -0.47 -9.25 -5.71
C SER A 43 -0.36 -7.91 -6.47
N SER A 44 -1.11 -6.89 -6.05
CA SER A 44 -1.13 -5.59 -6.76
C SER A 44 0.23 -4.89 -6.81
N PRO A 45 1.06 -4.83 -5.74
CA PRO A 45 2.34 -4.14 -5.77
C PRO A 45 3.49 -4.95 -6.39
N LEU A 46 3.34 -6.25 -6.68
CA LEU A 46 4.45 -7.11 -7.13
C LEU A 46 5.19 -6.59 -8.36
N LYS A 47 4.46 -6.17 -9.40
CA LYS A 47 5.12 -5.60 -10.59
C LYS A 47 5.75 -4.24 -10.33
N MET A 48 5.14 -3.43 -9.47
CA MET A 48 5.75 -2.17 -9.04
C MET A 48 7.09 -2.43 -8.34
N TYR A 49 7.16 -3.43 -7.43
CA TYR A 49 8.43 -3.81 -6.78
C TYR A 49 9.48 -4.26 -7.80
N LYS A 50 9.11 -5.09 -8.79
CA LYS A 50 10.02 -5.48 -9.87
C LYS A 50 10.56 -4.26 -10.64
N ASN A 51 9.70 -3.32 -10.97
CA ASN A 51 10.12 -2.09 -11.65
C ASN A 51 11.05 -1.22 -10.77
N LEU A 52 10.77 -1.10 -9.46
CA LEU A 52 11.65 -0.39 -8.52
C LEU A 52 13.02 -1.06 -8.38
N ILE A 53 13.07 -2.39 -8.36
CA ILE A 53 14.32 -3.17 -8.35
C ILE A 53 15.15 -2.84 -9.59
N GLU A 54 14.53 -2.82 -10.77
CA GLU A 54 15.23 -2.48 -12.02
C GLU A 54 15.71 -1.01 -12.04
N LEU A 55 14.92 -0.08 -11.51
CA LEU A 55 15.33 1.32 -11.36
C LEU A 55 16.51 1.46 -10.39
N ASN A 56 16.52 0.70 -9.29
CA ASN A 56 17.63 0.68 -8.33
C ASN A 56 18.90 0.09 -8.97
N LYS A 57 18.82 -1.07 -9.66
CA LYS A 57 19.94 -1.68 -10.38
C LYS A 57 20.55 -0.77 -11.43
N LYS A 58 19.73 0.05 -12.09
CA LYS A 58 20.17 1.06 -13.07
C LYS A 58 20.72 2.33 -12.43
N GLY A 59 20.70 2.45 -11.10
CA GLY A 59 21.15 3.64 -10.38
C GLY A 59 20.21 4.86 -10.52
N VAL A 60 18.98 4.67 -11.00
CA VAL A 60 17.96 5.73 -11.12
C VAL A 60 17.43 6.14 -9.76
N VAL A 61 17.32 5.21 -8.81
CA VAL A 61 16.89 5.46 -7.44
C VAL A 61 17.75 4.65 -6.46
N SER A 62 18.04 5.21 -5.27
CA SER A 62 18.72 4.50 -4.17
C SER A 62 17.81 4.44 -2.95
N PHE A 63 17.80 3.29 -2.29
CA PHE A 63 17.07 3.05 -1.05
C PHE A 63 17.96 3.12 0.20
N LYS A 64 19.24 3.45 0.07
CA LYS A 64 20.20 3.50 1.21
C LYS A 64 19.73 4.35 2.38
N ASN A 65 19.10 5.48 2.08
CA ASN A 65 18.58 6.42 3.07
C ASN A 65 17.03 6.42 3.10
N VAL A 66 16.41 5.29 2.77
CA VAL A 66 14.97 5.08 2.90
C VAL A 66 14.69 4.25 4.14
N VAL A 67 13.70 4.65 4.93
CA VAL A 67 13.14 3.87 6.05
C VAL A 67 11.78 3.37 5.62
N THR A 68 11.49 2.09 5.82
CA THR A 68 10.22 1.50 5.38
C THR A 68 9.37 1.04 6.55
N PHE A 69 8.04 1.11 6.37
CA PHE A 69 7.03 0.59 7.28
C PHE A 69 5.99 -0.23 6.50
N ASN A 70 5.86 -1.53 6.81
CA ASN A 70 4.83 -2.35 6.20
C ASN A 70 3.47 -2.14 6.87
N MET A 71 2.38 -2.33 6.09
CA MET A 71 1.02 -2.06 6.56
C MET A 71 0.54 -3.05 7.62
N ASP A 72 0.96 -4.30 7.53
CA ASP A 72 0.36 -5.39 8.29
C ASP A 72 1.29 -6.61 8.38
N GLU A 73 0.95 -7.53 9.28
CA GLU A 73 1.53 -8.86 9.39
C GLU A 73 0.54 -9.80 10.09
N TYR A 74 0.51 -11.07 9.70
CA TYR A 74 -0.27 -12.09 10.38
C TYR A 74 0.25 -12.37 11.79
N ILE A 75 -0.68 -12.60 12.73
CA ILE A 75 -0.33 -13.08 14.08
C ILE A 75 -0.19 -14.60 14.05
N GLY A 76 0.90 -15.10 14.66
CA GLY A 76 1.14 -16.52 14.87
C GLY A 76 1.84 -17.25 13.72
N LEU A 77 2.09 -16.61 12.59
CA LEU A 77 2.96 -17.18 11.57
C LEU A 77 4.44 -16.98 11.95
N PRO A 78 5.28 -18.02 11.88
CA PRO A 78 6.72 -17.85 12.02
C PRO A 78 7.24 -16.81 11.00
N LYS A 79 8.21 -16.00 11.43
CA LYS A 79 8.79 -14.93 10.60
C LYS A 79 9.32 -15.45 9.24
N ASN A 80 9.84 -16.69 9.22
CA ASN A 80 10.35 -17.34 8.01
C ASN A 80 9.31 -18.20 7.27
N HIS A 81 8.04 -18.19 7.70
CA HIS A 81 6.98 -18.88 6.97
C HIS A 81 6.85 -18.26 5.57
N PRO A 82 6.71 -19.05 4.49
CA PRO A 82 6.62 -18.54 3.12
C PRO A 82 5.57 -17.43 2.94
N GLU A 83 4.43 -17.57 3.64
CA GLU A 83 3.28 -16.66 3.54
C GLU A 83 3.27 -15.56 4.61
N SER A 84 4.31 -15.45 5.46
CA SER A 84 4.47 -14.26 6.30
C SER A 84 4.76 -13.03 5.42
N TYR A 85 4.25 -11.87 5.79
CA TYR A 85 4.54 -10.65 5.03
C TYR A 85 6.01 -10.25 5.15
N HIS A 86 6.67 -10.65 6.24
CA HIS A 86 8.12 -10.56 6.34
C HIS A 86 8.80 -11.31 5.19
N SER A 87 8.51 -12.61 4.99
CA SER A 87 9.10 -13.41 3.90
C SER A 87 8.72 -12.84 2.53
N PHE A 88 7.46 -12.43 2.36
CA PHE A 88 7.01 -11.79 1.12
C PHE A 88 7.87 -10.58 0.76
N MET A 89 8.10 -9.66 1.68
CA MET A 89 8.83 -8.42 1.42
C MET A 89 10.31 -8.68 1.16
N TRP A 90 10.94 -9.55 1.91
CA TRP A 90 12.34 -9.88 1.69
C TRP A 90 12.54 -10.61 0.36
N ASN A 91 11.70 -11.58 0.02
CA ASN A 91 11.82 -12.35 -1.22
C ASN A 91 11.49 -11.54 -2.48
N ASN A 92 10.56 -10.58 -2.39
CA ASN A 92 10.08 -9.85 -3.57
C ASN A 92 10.65 -8.43 -3.70
N PHE A 93 11.32 -7.88 -2.66
CA PHE A 93 11.79 -6.51 -2.73
C PHE A 93 13.11 -6.27 -1.99
N PHE A 94 13.17 -6.42 -0.67
CA PHE A 94 14.30 -5.94 0.12
C PHE A 94 15.64 -6.61 -0.20
N ASN A 95 15.65 -7.93 -0.51
CA ASN A 95 16.87 -8.63 -0.91
C ASN A 95 17.46 -8.17 -2.26
N HIS A 96 16.71 -7.37 -3.02
CA HIS A 96 17.06 -7.02 -4.40
C HIS A 96 17.44 -5.55 -4.59
N ILE A 97 17.42 -4.75 -3.52
CA ILE A 97 17.72 -3.31 -3.51
C ILE A 97 18.78 -2.96 -2.48
N ASP A 98 19.30 -1.75 -2.56
CA ASP A 98 20.40 -1.25 -1.70
C ASP A 98 19.95 -0.70 -0.34
N ILE A 99 18.79 -1.16 0.19
CA ILE A 99 18.27 -0.71 1.48
C ILE A 99 19.12 -1.24 2.64
N ASN A 100 19.35 -0.40 3.67
CA ASN A 100 19.90 -0.90 4.93
C ASN A 100 18.85 -1.74 5.66
N PRO A 101 19.12 -3.02 6.01
CA PRO A 101 18.19 -3.87 6.76
C PRO A 101 17.65 -3.25 8.06
N ASP A 102 18.44 -2.44 8.76
CA ASP A 102 18.05 -1.75 10.00
C ASP A 102 16.97 -0.68 9.77
N ASN A 103 16.79 -0.26 8.53
CA ASN A 103 15.76 0.71 8.13
C ASN A 103 14.43 0.04 7.76
N VAL A 104 14.36 -1.29 7.75
CA VAL A 104 13.15 -2.03 7.42
C VAL A 104 12.33 -2.28 8.69
N ASN A 105 11.11 -1.79 8.72
CA ASN A 105 10.18 -1.99 9.83
C ASN A 105 8.97 -2.80 9.35
N ILE A 106 8.79 -3.96 9.93
CA ILE A 106 7.63 -4.86 9.75
C ILE A 106 7.08 -5.17 11.12
N LEU A 107 5.76 -5.17 11.27
CA LEU A 107 5.09 -5.56 12.51
C LEU A 107 5.50 -6.99 12.91
N ASN A 108 5.77 -7.20 14.19
CA ASN A 108 6.13 -8.52 14.70
C ASN A 108 4.87 -9.32 15.09
N GLY A 109 4.36 -10.14 14.17
CA GLY A 109 3.20 -11.01 14.41
C GLY A 109 3.42 -12.09 15.49
N ASN A 110 4.66 -12.26 16.00
CA ASN A 110 5.01 -13.17 17.06
C ASN A 110 5.46 -12.43 18.34
N ALA A 111 5.07 -11.17 18.50
CA ALA A 111 5.32 -10.43 19.73
C ALA A 111 4.58 -11.07 20.91
N GLU A 112 5.22 -11.11 22.07
CA GLU A 112 4.64 -11.62 23.30
C GLU A 112 3.37 -10.85 23.70
N ASP A 113 3.39 -9.52 23.47
CA ASP A 113 2.24 -8.62 23.65
C ASP A 113 1.95 -7.88 22.33
N PRO A 114 0.97 -8.34 21.54
CA PRO A 114 0.62 -7.75 20.25
C PRO A 114 0.13 -6.30 20.36
N VAL A 115 -0.46 -5.90 21.50
CA VAL A 115 -0.93 -4.52 21.70
C VAL A 115 0.26 -3.59 21.88
N LYS A 116 1.21 -3.96 22.72
CA LYS A 116 2.46 -3.19 22.88
C LYS A 116 3.27 -3.11 21.60
N GLU A 117 3.25 -4.17 20.77
CA GLU A 117 3.89 -4.11 19.45
C GLU A 117 3.25 -3.06 18.55
N CYS A 118 1.92 -2.95 18.55
CA CYS A 118 1.21 -1.90 17.82
C CYS A 118 1.59 -0.49 18.32
N GLU A 119 1.66 -0.29 19.64
CA GLU A 119 2.07 0.99 20.25
C GLU A 119 3.51 1.34 19.87
N ARG A 120 4.43 0.38 20.02
CA ARG A 120 5.84 0.52 19.60
C ARG A 120 5.96 0.93 18.12
N TYR A 121 5.12 0.33 17.26
CA TYR A 121 5.15 0.62 15.82
C TYR A 121 4.72 2.05 15.52
N GLU A 122 3.64 2.53 16.14
CA GLU A 122 3.18 3.91 16.02
C GLU A 122 4.23 4.92 16.57
N GLU A 123 4.87 4.60 17.70
CA GLU A 123 5.95 5.43 18.28
C GLU A 123 7.15 5.46 17.32
N LYS A 124 7.51 4.33 16.72
CA LYS A 124 8.60 4.28 15.75
C LYS A 124 8.29 5.14 14.52
N ILE A 125 7.07 5.11 13.98
CA ILE A 125 6.64 5.99 12.89
C ILE A 125 6.80 7.47 13.29
N LYS A 126 6.35 7.85 14.49
CA LYS A 126 6.49 9.22 15.00
C LYS A 126 7.96 9.63 15.15
N SER A 127 8.80 8.72 15.65
CA SER A 127 10.21 9.01 15.94
C SER A 127 11.03 9.35 14.70
N VAL A 128 10.60 8.88 13.52
CA VAL A 128 11.24 9.18 12.23
C VAL A 128 10.59 10.35 11.49
N GLY A 129 9.62 11.05 12.11
CA GLY A 129 8.95 12.21 11.55
C GLY A 129 7.70 11.90 10.72
N GLY A 130 7.12 10.71 10.86
CA GLY A 130 5.96 10.24 10.11
C GLY A 130 6.33 9.69 8.73
N ILE A 131 5.33 9.29 7.96
CA ILE A 131 5.51 8.67 6.64
C ILE A 131 5.41 9.72 5.54
N ASP A 132 6.40 9.79 4.65
CA ASP A 132 6.41 10.73 3.51
C ASP A 132 5.48 10.27 2.39
N LEU A 133 5.49 8.99 2.07
CA LEU A 133 4.61 8.38 1.08
C LEU A 133 4.12 7.02 1.58
N PHE A 134 2.80 6.85 1.71
CA PHE A 134 2.21 5.55 2.01
C PHE A 134 1.67 4.92 0.74
N LEU A 135 2.22 3.77 0.36
CA LEU A 135 1.71 2.94 -0.74
C LEU A 135 0.69 1.95 -0.21
N GLY A 136 -0.36 1.68 -0.97
CA GLY A 136 -1.38 0.70 -0.62
C GLY A 136 -2.04 0.07 -1.84
N GLY A 137 -2.80 -0.96 -1.57
CA GLY A 137 -3.82 -1.53 -2.45
C GLY A 137 -5.18 -1.47 -1.76
N ILE A 138 -6.21 -2.02 -2.40
CA ILE A 138 -7.54 -2.16 -1.80
C ILE A 138 -8.07 -3.59 -1.94
N GLY A 139 -8.88 -4.00 -0.95
CA GLY A 139 -9.70 -5.20 -1.07
C GLY A 139 -10.86 -5.00 -2.07
N PRO A 140 -11.54 -6.08 -2.48
CA PRO A 140 -12.77 -5.97 -3.29
C PRO A 140 -13.89 -5.20 -2.58
N ASP A 141 -13.88 -5.20 -1.26
CA ASP A 141 -14.77 -4.47 -0.35
C ASP A 141 -14.26 -3.07 0.00
N GLY A 142 -13.18 -2.60 -0.65
CA GLY A 142 -12.63 -1.26 -0.49
C GLY A 142 -11.82 -1.03 0.78
N HIS A 143 -11.38 -2.09 1.46
CA HIS A 143 -10.51 -1.94 2.62
C HIS A 143 -9.08 -1.51 2.25
N ILE A 144 -8.46 -0.67 3.07
CA ILE A 144 -7.03 -0.35 3.05
C ILE A 144 -6.36 -1.11 4.19
N ALA A 145 -5.24 -1.83 3.93
CA ALA A 145 -4.63 -2.77 4.86
C ALA A 145 -5.72 -3.78 5.34
N PHE A 146 -5.72 -4.23 6.59
CA PHE A 146 -6.84 -5.02 7.13
C PHE A 146 -7.93 -4.16 7.80
N ASN A 147 -8.13 -2.93 7.33
CA ASN A 147 -9.24 -2.09 7.79
C ASN A 147 -10.52 -2.39 7.02
N GLU A 148 -11.10 -3.56 7.28
CA GLU A 148 -12.32 -4.07 6.69
C GLU A 148 -13.53 -3.17 7.00
N PRO A 149 -14.66 -3.33 6.27
CA PRO A 149 -15.89 -2.56 6.50
C PRO A 149 -16.27 -2.45 7.98
N GLY A 150 -16.66 -1.25 8.42
CA GLY A 150 -16.93 -0.94 9.83
C GLY A 150 -15.72 -0.49 10.64
N SER A 151 -14.52 -0.50 10.07
CA SER A 151 -13.32 0.04 10.75
C SER A 151 -13.38 1.56 10.87
N SER A 152 -13.08 2.09 12.05
CA SER A 152 -13.04 3.55 12.26
C SER A 152 -12.03 4.21 11.31
N LEU A 153 -12.43 5.33 10.70
CA LEU A 153 -11.58 6.12 9.81
C LEU A 153 -10.44 6.85 10.56
N THR A 154 -10.52 6.91 11.90
CA THR A 154 -9.46 7.46 12.77
C THR A 154 -8.67 6.38 13.49
N SER A 155 -8.87 5.10 13.14
CA SER A 155 -8.19 3.97 13.77
C SER A 155 -6.67 4.06 13.65
N ARG A 156 -5.98 3.55 14.68
CA ARG A 156 -4.52 3.42 14.73
C ARG A 156 -4.11 1.97 14.52
N THR A 157 -2.81 1.72 14.50
CA THR A 157 -2.26 0.35 14.43
C THR A 157 -2.80 -0.49 15.57
N ARG A 158 -3.32 -1.67 15.24
CA ARG A 158 -4.00 -2.55 16.21
C ARG A 158 -4.06 -4.01 15.76
N VAL A 159 -4.42 -4.87 16.70
CA VAL A 159 -4.84 -6.25 16.41
C VAL A 159 -6.20 -6.22 15.71
N LYS A 160 -6.35 -6.97 14.64
CA LYS A 160 -7.59 -7.11 13.88
C LYS A 160 -7.93 -8.59 13.67
N THR A 161 -9.19 -8.96 13.95
CA THR A 161 -9.74 -10.25 13.51
C THR A 161 -10.15 -10.10 12.05
N LEU A 162 -9.75 -11.05 11.21
CA LEU A 162 -10.06 -11.06 9.79
C LEU A 162 -11.48 -11.58 9.56
N THR A 163 -12.19 -10.99 8.59
CA THR A 163 -13.48 -11.50 8.16
C THR A 163 -13.36 -12.82 7.43
N GLN A 164 -14.45 -13.59 7.37
CA GLN A 164 -14.49 -14.84 6.63
C GLN A 164 -14.15 -14.64 5.14
N ASP A 165 -14.62 -13.55 4.54
CA ASP A 165 -14.34 -13.22 3.14
C ASP A 165 -12.85 -12.97 2.90
N THR A 166 -12.17 -12.27 3.82
CA THR A 166 -10.72 -12.08 3.77
C THR A 166 -9.96 -13.39 3.93
N ILE A 167 -10.39 -14.27 4.85
CA ILE A 167 -9.79 -15.60 5.05
C ILE A 167 -9.94 -16.44 3.77
N ILE A 168 -11.14 -16.47 3.17
CA ILE A 168 -11.39 -17.17 1.90
C ILE A 168 -10.52 -16.60 0.78
N ALA A 169 -10.50 -15.29 0.63
CA ALA A 169 -9.70 -14.63 -0.41
C ALA A 169 -8.19 -14.93 -0.27
N ASN A 170 -7.69 -15.02 0.96
CA ASN A 170 -6.29 -15.28 1.24
C ASN A 170 -5.92 -16.78 1.22
N SER A 171 -6.90 -17.70 1.28
CA SER A 171 -6.64 -19.15 1.26
C SER A 171 -5.86 -19.59 0.02
N ARG A 172 -5.98 -18.85 -1.09
CA ARG A 172 -5.18 -19.09 -2.32
C ARG A 172 -3.66 -19.08 -2.09
N PHE A 173 -3.18 -18.40 -1.05
CA PHE A 173 -1.78 -18.40 -0.64
C PHE A 173 -1.46 -19.56 0.33
N PHE A 174 -2.47 -20.22 0.88
CA PHE A 174 -2.38 -21.30 1.85
C PHE A 174 -2.94 -22.60 1.27
N ASN A 175 -2.51 -23.00 0.07
CA ASN A 175 -2.94 -24.23 -0.63
C ASN A 175 -4.47 -24.33 -0.82
N ASN A 176 -5.19 -23.21 -0.88
CA ASN A 176 -6.65 -23.12 -0.88
C ASN A 176 -7.33 -23.70 0.39
N ASP A 177 -6.59 -23.83 1.50
CA ASP A 177 -7.12 -24.27 2.79
C ASP A 177 -7.36 -23.08 3.71
N VAL A 178 -8.63 -22.76 3.96
CA VAL A 178 -9.07 -21.67 4.85
C VAL A 178 -8.64 -21.88 6.30
N ASN A 179 -8.37 -23.13 6.72
CA ASN A 179 -7.96 -23.44 8.08
C ASN A 179 -6.48 -23.08 8.36
N LEU A 180 -5.67 -23.00 7.30
CA LEU A 180 -4.27 -22.60 7.39
C LEU A 180 -4.08 -21.07 7.42
N VAL A 181 -5.11 -20.31 7.01
CA VAL A 181 -5.06 -18.85 7.04
C VAL A 181 -5.16 -18.35 8.48
N PRO A 182 -4.22 -17.51 8.96
CA PRO A 182 -4.35 -16.91 10.29
C PRO A 182 -5.63 -16.08 10.41
N LYS A 183 -6.26 -16.14 11.58
CA LYS A 183 -7.55 -15.46 11.83
C LYS A 183 -7.37 -14.04 12.35
N THR A 184 -6.15 -13.68 12.72
CA THR A 184 -5.81 -12.37 13.29
C THR A 184 -4.55 -11.81 12.65
N ALA A 185 -4.49 -10.48 12.58
CA ALA A 185 -3.34 -9.75 12.06
C ALA A 185 -3.07 -8.49 12.89
N LEU A 186 -1.85 -7.99 12.83
CA LEU A 186 -1.50 -6.62 13.19
C LEU A 186 -1.65 -5.77 11.94
N THR A 187 -2.31 -4.63 12.03
CA THR A 187 -2.54 -3.77 10.87
C THR A 187 -2.49 -2.29 11.27
N VAL A 188 -1.87 -1.47 10.41
CA VAL A 188 -1.99 -0.02 10.55
C VAL A 188 -3.45 0.40 10.42
N GLY A 189 -3.84 1.42 11.16
CA GLY A 189 -5.18 1.98 11.09
C GLY A 189 -5.37 2.89 9.87
N VAL A 190 -6.62 3.20 9.55
CA VAL A 190 -6.94 4.20 8.50
C VAL A 190 -6.33 5.55 8.87
N GLY A 191 -6.45 5.99 10.13
CA GLY A 191 -5.85 7.23 10.63
C GLY A 191 -4.34 7.23 10.47
N THR A 192 -3.65 6.09 10.71
CA THR A 192 -2.20 5.97 10.51
C THR A 192 -1.81 6.21 9.04
N VAL A 193 -2.59 5.64 8.10
CA VAL A 193 -2.38 5.88 6.66
C VAL A 193 -2.66 7.33 6.29
N MET A 194 -3.74 7.91 6.84
CA MET A 194 -4.16 9.29 6.57
C MET A 194 -3.21 10.34 7.14
N ASP A 195 -2.39 10.02 8.14
CA ASP A 195 -1.35 10.91 8.67
C ASP A 195 -0.11 11.03 7.77
N ALA A 196 0.03 10.17 6.75
CA ALA A 196 1.12 10.26 5.80
C ALA A 196 1.08 11.58 5.02
N LYS A 197 2.23 12.11 4.62
CA LYS A 197 2.29 13.37 3.83
C LYS A 197 1.65 13.20 2.45
N SER A 198 1.76 11.99 1.87
CA SER A 198 1.05 11.60 0.65
C SER A 198 0.68 10.11 0.69
N VAL A 199 -0.39 9.76 -0.02
CA VAL A 199 -0.86 8.37 -0.12
C VAL A 199 -1.04 8.02 -1.59
N LEU A 200 -0.52 6.87 -2.02
CA LEU A 200 -0.72 6.31 -3.35
C LEU A 200 -1.33 4.91 -3.25
N ILE A 201 -2.50 4.74 -3.82
CA ILE A 201 -3.20 3.46 -3.86
C ILE A 201 -3.17 2.88 -5.28
N ILE A 202 -2.74 1.63 -5.38
CA ILE A 202 -2.69 0.86 -6.63
C ILE A 202 -3.96 0.01 -6.72
N VAL A 203 -4.70 0.17 -7.82
CA VAL A 203 -5.96 -0.56 -8.05
C VAL A 203 -5.93 -1.19 -9.43
N ASN A 204 -6.06 -2.50 -9.50
CA ASN A 204 -6.04 -3.22 -10.79
C ASN A 204 -7.08 -4.34 -10.85
N GLY A 205 -7.67 -4.48 -12.02
CA GLY A 205 -8.62 -5.54 -12.34
C GLY A 205 -10.07 -5.20 -12.03
N HIS A 206 -10.96 -5.81 -12.80
CA HIS A 206 -12.42 -5.58 -12.74
C HIS A 206 -13.03 -5.88 -11.37
N ASN A 207 -12.47 -6.85 -10.62
CA ASN A 207 -12.94 -7.18 -9.27
C ASN A 207 -12.75 -6.05 -8.23
N LYS A 208 -12.06 -4.95 -8.59
CA LYS A 208 -11.89 -3.75 -7.77
C LYS A 208 -12.78 -2.59 -8.22
N ALA A 209 -13.55 -2.76 -9.32
CA ALA A 209 -14.32 -1.66 -9.92
C ALA A 209 -15.32 -1.03 -8.94
N ARG A 210 -16.06 -1.86 -8.21
CA ARG A 210 -17.02 -1.41 -7.20
C ARG A 210 -16.33 -0.66 -6.05
N ALA A 211 -15.22 -1.19 -5.55
CA ALA A 211 -14.44 -0.55 -4.50
C ALA A 211 -13.89 0.81 -4.94
N LEU A 212 -13.37 0.90 -6.17
CA LEU A 212 -12.89 2.15 -6.76
C LEU A 212 -14.03 3.16 -6.89
N GLN A 213 -15.20 2.73 -7.38
CA GLN A 213 -16.39 3.60 -7.53
C GLN A 213 -16.79 4.21 -6.18
N HIS A 214 -16.89 3.40 -5.12
CA HIS A 214 -17.19 3.90 -3.78
C HIS A 214 -16.08 4.82 -3.22
N GLY A 215 -14.82 4.54 -3.53
CA GLY A 215 -13.69 5.38 -3.11
C GLY A 215 -13.67 6.75 -3.77
N VAL A 216 -14.10 6.83 -5.04
CA VAL A 216 -14.01 8.06 -5.85
C VAL A 216 -15.32 8.86 -5.85
N GLU A 217 -16.46 8.19 -6.03
CA GLU A 217 -17.77 8.81 -6.22
C GLU A 217 -18.70 8.70 -5.02
N GLY A 218 -18.44 7.73 -4.13
CA GLY A 218 -19.25 7.52 -2.93
C GLY A 218 -19.04 8.59 -1.88
N GLY A 219 -19.95 8.65 -0.90
CA GLY A 219 -19.72 9.41 0.33
C GLY A 219 -18.62 8.77 1.18
N ILE A 220 -17.99 9.58 2.05
CA ILE A 220 -17.00 9.07 3.00
C ILE A 220 -17.71 8.17 4.00
N SER A 221 -17.27 6.92 4.07
CA SER A 221 -17.92 5.88 4.88
C SER A 221 -16.91 4.88 5.40
N GLN A 222 -17.06 4.50 6.66
CA GLN A 222 -16.30 3.39 7.25
C GLN A 222 -16.61 2.02 6.60
N MET A 223 -17.69 1.92 5.83
CA MET A 223 -18.01 0.71 5.06
C MET A 223 -17.15 0.56 3.82
N TRP A 224 -16.49 1.62 3.40
CA TRP A 224 -15.55 1.68 2.29
C TRP A 224 -14.36 2.52 2.74
N THR A 225 -13.41 1.92 3.48
CA THR A 225 -12.34 2.70 4.13
C THR A 225 -11.44 3.44 3.13
N ILE A 226 -11.36 2.99 1.88
CA ILE A 226 -10.74 3.73 0.76
C ILE A 226 -11.33 5.14 0.60
N SER A 227 -12.61 5.35 0.93
CA SER A 227 -13.28 6.64 0.79
C SER A 227 -12.68 7.73 1.69
N ALA A 228 -11.95 7.37 2.75
CA ALA A 228 -11.23 8.31 3.60
C ALA A 228 -10.22 9.16 2.80
N LEU A 229 -9.67 8.63 1.71
CA LEU A 229 -8.74 9.36 0.85
C LEU A 229 -9.32 10.63 0.23
N GLN A 230 -10.64 10.76 0.16
CA GLN A 230 -11.30 12.01 -0.28
C GLN A 230 -10.98 13.19 0.65
N MET A 231 -10.67 12.95 1.92
CA MET A 231 -10.25 13.97 2.88
C MET A 231 -8.73 14.23 2.86
N HIS A 232 -7.96 13.36 2.24
CA HIS A 232 -6.50 13.48 2.25
C HIS A 232 -6.02 14.54 1.26
N LYS A 233 -5.18 15.48 1.72
CA LYS A 233 -4.68 16.59 0.90
C LYS A 233 -3.93 16.14 -0.36
N TYR A 234 -3.12 15.08 -0.24
CA TYR A 234 -2.25 14.56 -1.31
C TYR A 234 -2.46 13.06 -1.49
N SER A 235 -3.67 12.66 -1.87
CA SER A 235 -3.99 11.28 -2.21
C SER A 235 -4.05 11.06 -3.71
N PHE A 236 -3.52 9.92 -4.13
CA PHE A 236 -3.47 9.46 -5.51
C PHE A 236 -4.02 8.04 -5.59
N ILE A 237 -4.82 7.77 -6.59
CA ILE A 237 -5.17 6.42 -7.00
C ILE A 237 -4.64 6.24 -8.41
N VAL A 238 -3.83 5.21 -8.64
CA VAL A 238 -3.47 4.76 -9.98
C VAL A 238 -4.16 3.44 -10.26
N CYS A 239 -4.95 3.39 -11.33
CA CYS A 239 -5.75 2.22 -11.66
C CYS A 239 -5.64 1.85 -13.14
N ASP A 240 -5.99 0.60 -13.48
CA ASP A 240 -6.18 0.19 -14.87
C ASP A 240 -7.61 0.47 -15.37
N GLU A 241 -7.79 0.41 -16.70
CA GLU A 241 -9.11 0.60 -17.33
C GLU A 241 -10.14 -0.41 -16.78
N ALA A 242 -9.75 -1.65 -16.50
CA ALA A 242 -10.66 -2.67 -16.00
C ALA A 242 -11.26 -2.31 -14.62
N ALA A 243 -10.48 -1.63 -13.77
CA ALA A 243 -10.94 -1.17 -12.47
C ALA A 243 -11.93 0.00 -12.55
N THR A 244 -12.03 0.69 -13.70
CA THR A 244 -12.95 1.83 -13.86
C THR A 244 -14.37 1.45 -14.27
N ALA A 245 -14.67 0.16 -14.44
CA ALA A 245 -15.90 -0.33 -15.07
C ALA A 245 -17.20 0.11 -14.37
N GLU A 246 -17.16 0.45 -13.08
CA GLU A 246 -18.33 0.94 -12.33
C GLU A 246 -18.32 2.47 -12.11
N LEU A 247 -17.30 3.19 -12.60
CA LEU A 247 -17.34 4.65 -12.58
C LEU A 247 -18.38 5.19 -13.57
N LYS A 248 -19.03 6.29 -13.21
CA LYS A 248 -19.85 7.04 -14.15
C LYS A 248 -18.99 7.53 -15.31
N VAL A 249 -19.52 7.48 -16.52
CA VAL A 249 -18.82 7.94 -17.73
C VAL A 249 -18.30 9.37 -17.57
N GLN A 250 -19.04 10.24 -16.90
CA GLN A 250 -18.63 11.62 -16.68
C GLN A 250 -17.39 11.70 -15.76
N THR A 251 -17.34 10.90 -14.69
CA THR A 251 -16.19 10.82 -13.76
C THR A 251 -14.94 10.30 -14.48
N TYR A 252 -15.10 9.23 -15.24
CA TYR A 252 -14.02 8.68 -16.07
C TYR A 252 -13.45 9.73 -17.03
N LYS A 253 -14.32 10.39 -17.84
CA LYS A 253 -13.89 11.42 -18.79
C LYS A 253 -13.21 12.60 -18.09
N TYR A 254 -13.74 13.02 -16.94
CA TYR A 254 -13.16 14.11 -16.15
C TYR A 254 -11.71 13.82 -15.77
N PHE A 255 -11.44 12.65 -15.17
CA PHE A 255 -10.08 12.31 -14.75
C PHE A 255 -9.14 12.04 -15.93
N LYS A 256 -9.63 11.45 -17.02
CA LYS A 256 -8.83 11.30 -18.26
C LYS A 256 -8.41 12.66 -18.84
N ASP A 257 -9.24 13.67 -18.74
CA ASP A 257 -8.94 15.01 -19.26
C ASP A 257 -7.97 15.78 -18.35
N ILE A 258 -8.27 15.88 -17.05
CA ILE A 258 -7.43 16.67 -16.13
C ILE A 258 -6.06 16.04 -15.85
N GLU A 259 -5.92 14.73 -16.03
CA GLU A 259 -4.67 13.99 -15.78
C GLU A 259 -3.91 13.65 -17.07
N LYS A 260 -4.36 14.09 -18.24
CA LYS A 260 -3.76 13.72 -19.55
C LYS A 260 -2.25 13.93 -19.64
N ASP A 261 -1.72 14.98 -18.99
CA ASP A 261 -0.29 15.30 -18.98
C ASP A 261 0.49 14.50 -17.90
N ASN A 262 -0.20 13.75 -17.04
CA ASN A 262 0.37 13.01 -15.93
C ASN A 262 0.32 11.48 -16.10
N ILE A 263 -0.24 11.00 -17.21
CA ILE A 263 -0.40 9.56 -17.45
C ILE A 263 0.87 8.88 -17.96
N ASN A 264 1.78 9.63 -18.59
CA ASN A 264 3.02 9.03 -19.08
C ASN A 264 4.02 8.81 -17.95
N PRO A 265 4.35 7.53 -17.60
CA PRO A 265 5.27 7.23 -16.51
C PRO A 265 6.69 7.78 -16.76
N ASP A 266 7.11 7.92 -18.01
CA ASP A 266 8.48 8.35 -18.34
C ASP A 266 8.71 9.83 -18.06
N THR A 267 7.65 10.62 -17.95
CA THR A 267 7.77 12.04 -17.56
C THR A 267 8.01 12.24 -16.06
N LEU A 268 7.80 11.22 -15.23
CA LEU A 268 7.98 11.29 -13.78
C LEU A 268 9.46 11.18 -13.37
N ILE A 269 10.27 10.51 -14.18
CA ILE A 269 11.71 10.33 -13.95
C ILE A 269 12.45 11.18 -14.99
N LYS A 270 13.21 12.15 -14.52
CA LYS A 270 14.05 13.00 -15.36
C LYS A 270 15.48 12.50 -15.38
#